data_61a54c17f5cbe4a617c20843add4d814
#
_entry.id   61a54c17f5cbe4a617c20843add4d814
#
_cell.length_a   1.000
_cell.length_b   1.000
_cell.length_c   1.000
_cell.angle_alpha   90.00
_cell.angle_beta   90.00
_cell.angle_gamma   90.00
#
_symmetry.space_group_name_H-M   'P 1'
#
loop_
_entity.id
_entity.type
_entity.pdbx_description
1 polymer ?
#
loop_
_entity_poly.entity_id
_entity_poly.type
_entity_poly.pdbx_seq_one_letter_code
_entity_poly.pdbx_strand_id
1 'polypeptide(L)'
;MMVCYDILFLLVIALAAGFDIKTRRIPNAISFSTIFPVIGKTCAKISEHSGNAERIKWLFIDMAGGLTVALLLTGIPFLVNRSVGGGDVKLSSLGGLYSGTEGSLTVLSTAFLLCAAAAIAMMAVRKRRIGTMPLAPFILLGTIHFLLFAYLP
;
A
#
# COMPACT_ATOMS: atom_id res chain seq x y z
N MET A 1 -11.86 -16.84 -6.14
CA MET A 1 -11.38 -16.67 -4.73
C MET A 1 -10.47 -15.47 -4.55
N MET A 2 -9.60 -15.12 -5.49
CA MET A 2 -8.67 -13.96 -5.35
C MET A 2 -9.40 -12.63 -5.16
N VAL A 3 -10.49 -12.38 -5.88
CA VAL A 3 -11.29 -11.14 -5.78
C VAL A 3 -11.77 -10.84 -4.36
N CYS A 4 -12.13 -11.88 -3.58
CA CYS A 4 -12.56 -11.68 -2.19
C CYS A 4 -11.43 -11.11 -1.30
N TYR A 5 -10.19 -11.57 -1.50
CA TYR A 5 -9.03 -11.04 -0.77
C TYR A 5 -8.70 -9.61 -1.21
N ASP A 6 -8.86 -9.28 -2.51
CA ASP A 6 -8.64 -7.94 -3.02
C ASP A 6 -9.68 -6.95 -2.45
N ILE A 7 -10.95 -7.36 -2.36
CA ILE A 7 -12.00 -6.55 -1.72
C ILE A 7 -11.71 -6.36 -0.23
N LEU A 8 -11.34 -7.44 0.48
CA LEU A 8 -10.99 -7.36 1.90
C LEU A 8 -9.81 -6.42 2.14
N PHE A 9 -8.78 -6.51 1.29
CA PHE A 9 -7.62 -5.64 1.35
C PHE A 9 -7.99 -4.18 1.12
N LEU A 10 -8.82 -3.88 0.09
CA LEU A 10 -9.33 -2.53 -0.16
C LEU A 10 -10.12 -1.99 1.02
N LEU A 11 -10.98 -2.80 1.65
CA LEU A 11 -11.76 -2.39 2.83
C LEU A 11 -10.84 -1.98 3.99
N VAL A 12 -9.80 -2.76 4.27
CA VAL A 12 -8.85 -2.43 5.34
C VAL A 12 -8.08 -1.15 5.03
N ILE A 13 -7.63 -0.95 3.78
CA ILE A 13 -6.95 0.30 3.39
C ILE A 13 -7.91 1.48 3.43
N ALA A 14 -9.17 1.31 3.03
CA ALA A 14 -10.19 2.36 3.10
C ALA A 14 -10.47 2.78 4.56
N LEU A 15 -10.52 1.83 5.48
CA LEU A 15 -10.61 2.12 6.91
C LEU A 15 -9.37 2.89 7.40
N ALA A 16 -8.17 2.46 7.02
CA ALA A 16 -6.93 3.15 7.36
C ALA A 16 -6.93 4.60 6.85
N ALA A 17 -7.36 4.81 5.59
CA ALA A 17 -7.48 6.14 4.99
C ALA A 17 -8.50 7.02 5.73
N GLY A 18 -9.64 6.47 6.13
CA GLY A 18 -10.65 7.18 6.92
C GLY A 18 -10.11 7.64 8.29
N PHE A 19 -9.37 6.76 8.99
CA PHE A 19 -8.72 7.13 10.24
C PHE A 19 -7.62 8.17 10.05
N ASP A 20 -6.81 8.03 9.01
CA ASP A 20 -5.74 8.98 8.71
C ASP A 20 -6.26 10.38 8.42
N ILE A 21 -7.34 10.52 7.65
CA ILE A 21 -8.00 11.81 7.40
C ILE A 21 -8.51 12.43 8.69
N LYS A 22 -9.12 11.63 9.60
CA LYS A 22 -9.77 12.13 10.80
C LYS A 22 -8.79 12.41 11.94
N THR A 23 -7.85 11.53 12.17
CA THR A 23 -6.97 11.55 13.36
C THR A 23 -5.51 11.80 13.02
N ARG A 24 -5.12 11.72 11.74
CA ARG A 24 -3.73 11.77 11.27
C ARG A 24 -2.85 10.72 11.98
N ARG A 25 -3.46 9.62 12.40
CA ARG A 25 -2.81 8.47 13.02
C ARG A 25 -3.53 7.22 12.59
N ILE A 26 -2.79 6.25 12.05
CA ILE A 26 -3.33 4.95 11.71
C ILE A 26 -3.18 4.05 12.94
N PRO A 27 -4.29 3.53 13.53
CA PRO A 27 -4.22 2.58 14.63
C PRO A 27 -3.46 1.32 14.19
N ASN A 28 -2.57 0.83 15.06
CA ASN A 28 -1.81 -0.38 14.78
C ASN A 28 -2.72 -1.58 14.44
N ALA A 29 -3.89 -1.68 15.10
CA ALA A 29 -4.85 -2.74 14.83
C ALA A 29 -5.27 -2.78 13.35
N ILE A 30 -5.52 -1.62 12.72
CA ILE A 30 -5.91 -1.54 11.30
C ILE A 30 -4.74 -1.93 10.41
N SER A 31 -3.52 -1.42 10.70
CA SER A 31 -2.35 -1.81 9.93
C SER A 31 -2.10 -3.32 10.01
N PHE A 32 -2.25 -3.93 11.19
CA PHE A 32 -2.10 -5.39 11.33
C PHE A 32 -3.24 -6.19 10.71
N SER A 33 -4.44 -5.62 10.58
CA SER A 33 -5.56 -6.30 9.89
C SER A 33 -5.28 -6.59 8.42
N THR A 34 -4.34 -5.85 7.78
CA THR A 34 -3.90 -6.15 6.41
C THR A 34 -3.16 -7.49 6.28
N ILE A 35 -2.70 -8.07 7.39
CA ILE A 35 -2.04 -9.39 7.41
C ILE A 35 -3.02 -10.49 6.95
N PHE A 36 -4.31 -10.39 7.31
CA PHE A 36 -5.29 -11.41 6.95
C PHE A 36 -5.45 -11.58 5.43
N PRO A 37 -5.72 -10.53 4.63
CA PRO A 37 -5.77 -10.67 3.18
C PRO A 37 -4.42 -11.06 2.57
N VAL A 38 -3.28 -10.63 3.13
CA VAL A 38 -1.95 -11.06 2.68
C VAL A 38 -1.79 -12.56 2.82
N ILE A 39 -2.03 -13.11 4.01
CA ILE A 39 -1.92 -14.57 4.26
C ILE A 39 -2.93 -15.32 3.38
N GLY A 40 -4.18 -14.88 3.35
CA GLY A 40 -5.24 -15.55 2.57
C GLY A 40 -4.89 -15.65 1.09
N LYS A 41 -4.46 -14.55 0.47
CA LYS A 41 -4.04 -14.51 -0.94
C LYS A 41 -2.80 -15.37 -1.19
N THR A 42 -1.84 -15.34 -0.28
CA THR A 42 -0.62 -16.16 -0.38
C THR A 42 -0.95 -17.65 -0.30
N CYS A 43 -1.76 -18.07 0.65
CA CYS A 43 -2.22 -19.46 0.77
C CYS A 43 -2.98 -19.92 -0.49
N ALA A 44 -3.87 -19.06 -1.03
CA ALA A 44 -4.60 -19.38 -2.25
C ALA A 44 -3.65 -19.56 -3.45
N LYS A 45 -2.66 -18.67 -3.62
CA LYS A 45 -1.64 -18.80 -4.68
C LYS A 45 -0.78 -20.05 -4.50
N ILE A 46 -0.38 -20.40 -3.29
CA ILE A 46 0.38 -21.63 -3.01
C ILE A 46 -0.46 -22.85 -3.38
N SER A 47 -1.74 -22.86 -3.03
CA SER A 47 -2.65 -23.98 -3.37
C SER A 47 -2.83 -24.13 -4.88
N GLU A 48 -2.94 -23.04 -5.63
CA GLU A 48 -3.02 -23.05 -7.10
C GLU A 48 -1.74 -23.58 -7.77
N HIS A 49 -0.60 -23.37 -7.13
CA HIS A 49 0.71 -23.76 -7.64
C HIS A 49 1.29 -25.00 -6.90
N SER A 50 0.44 -25.72 -6.15
CA SER A 50 0.83 -26.94 -5.45
C SER A 50 1.35 -27.98 -6.45
N GLY A 51 2.62 -28.27 -6.45
CA GLY A 51 3.30 -29.12 -7.45
C GLY A 51 4.36 -28.40 -8.29
N ASN A 52 4.44 -27.08 -8.25
CA ASN A 52 5.47 -26.32 -8.94
C ASN A 52 6.30 -25.47 -7.95
N ALA A 53 7.34 -26.08 -7.39
CA ALA A 53 8.21 -25.45 -6.40
C ALA A 53 8.88 -24.16 -6.90
N GLU A 54 9.20 -24.08 -8.20
CA GLU A 54 9.78 -22.88 -8.80
C GLU A 54 8.82 -21.69 -8.76
N ARG A 55 7.54 -21.90 -9.07
CA ARG A 55 6.53 -20.83 -9.00
C ARG A 55 6.32 -20.34 -7.57
N ILE A 56 6.32 -21.24 -6.59
CA ILE A 56 6.21 -20.88 -5.17
C ILE A 56 7.41 -20.04 -4.75
N LYS A 57 8.63 -20.42 -5.17
CA LYS A 57 9.85 -19.65 -4.91
C LYS A 57 9.77 -18.24 -5.49
N TRP A 58 9.35 -18.11 -6.74
CA TRP A 58 9.17 -16.79 -7.38
C TRP A 58 8.11 -15.95 -6.69
N LEU A 59 7.03 -16.54 -6.18
CA LEU A 59 6.02 -15.85 -5.37
C LEU A 59 6.64 -15.20 -4.12
N PHE A 60 7.46 -15.94 -3.37
CA PHE A 60 8.12 -15.39 -2.18
C PHE A 60 9.15 -14.33 -2.52
N ILE A 61 9.89 -14.47 -3.63
CA ILE A 61 10.82 -13.45 -4.11
C ILE A 61 10.08 -12.16 -4.47
N ASP A 62 8.96 -12.26 -5.17
CA ASP A 62 8.13 -11.11 -5.54
C ASP A 62 7.54 -10.41 -4.31
N MET A 63 7.04 -11.15 -3.33
CA MET A 63 6.57 -10.60 -2.06
C MET A 63 7.69 -9.87 -1.29
N ALA A 64 8.87 -10.48 -1.22
CA ALA A 64 10.04 -9.86 -0.59
C ALA A 64 10.49 -8.60 -1.34
N GLY A 65 10.45 -8.62 -2.67
CA GLY A 65 10.71 -7.45 -3.52
C GLY A 65 9.72 -6.33 -3.26
N GLY A 66 8.42 -6.63 -3.18
CA GLY A 66 7.38 -5.66 -2.86
C GLY A 66 7.55 -5.03 -1.49
N LEU A 67 7.89 -5.84 -0.47
CA LEU A 67 8.24 -5.33 0.87
C LEU A 67 9.45 -4.40 0.82
N THR A 68 10.50 -4.80 0.09
CA THR A 68 11.73 -4.00 -0.04
C THR A 68 11.45 -2.65 -0.70
N VAL A 69 10.70 -2.63 -1.81
CA VAL A 69 10.28 -1.40 -2.49
C VAL A 69 9.50 -0.50 -1.54
N ALA A 70 8.54 -1.04 -0.80
CA ALA A 70 7.74 -0.28 0.14
C ALA A 70 8.59 0.33 1.27
N LEU A 71 9.51 -0.46 1.83
CA LEU A 71 10.43 0.02 2.88
C LEU A 71 11.41 1.08 2.34
N LEU A 72 11.90 0.96 1.14
CA LEU A 72 12.78 1.97 0.54
C LEU A 72 12.03 3.29 0.30
N LEU A 73 10.84 3.24 -0.30
CA LEU A 73 10.09 4.43 -0.67
C LEU A 73 9.44 5.14 0.52
N THR A 74 9.03 4.43 1.56
CA THR A 74 8.35 5.02 2.74
C THR A 74 9.21 5.02 3.99
N GLY A 75 10.06 4.01 4.17
CA GLY A 75 10.90 3.85 5.35
C GLY A 75 12.10 4.80 5.36
N ILE A 76 12.76 5.02 4.21
CA ILE A 76 13.87 5.98 4.12
C ILE A 76 13.40 7.40 4.46
N PRO A 77 12.33 7.96 3.85
CA PRO A 77 11.80 9.26 4.24
C PRO A 77 11.36 9.34 5.71
N PHE A 78 10.85 8.24 6.27
CA PHE A 78 10.53 8.17 7.70
C PHE A 78 11.78 8.28 8.58
N LEU A 79 12.86 7.57 8.25
CA LEU A 79 14.09 7.57 9.04
C LEU A 79 14.87 8.89 8.92
N VAL A 80 14.92 9.48 7.73
CA VAL A 80 15.73 10.67 7.46
C VAL A 80 15.05 11.94 7.99
N ASN A 81 13.79 12.17 7.63
CA ASN A 81 13.12 13.44 7.87
C ASN A 81 11.81 13.31 8.65
N ARG A 82 11.39 12.12 9.03
CA ARG A 82 10.07 11.82 9.62
C ARG A 82 8.91 12.43 8.81
N SER A 83 9.12 12.57 7.49
CA SER A 83 8.13 13.15 6.59
C SER A 83 6.93 12.23 6.32
N VAL A 84 7.14 10.93 6.47
CA VAL A 84 6.10 9.89 6.36
C VAL A 84 5.76 9.39 7.76
N GLY A 85 4.49 9.13 8.04
CA GLY A 85 4.05 8.58 9.32
C GLY A 85 4.46 7.11 9.50
N GLY A 86 4.80 6.69 10.73
CA GLY A 86 5.14 5.29 11.02
C GLY A 86 4.00 4.31 10.71
N GLY A 87 2.74 4.78 10.76
CA GLY A 87 1.57 4.02 10.34
C GLY A 87 1.54 3.77 8.83
N ASP A 88 1.91 4.79 8.04
CA ASP A 88 1.99 4.67 6.58
C ASP A 88 3.09 3.70 6.15
N VAL A 89 4.24 3.70 6.85
CA VAL A 89 5.33 2.74 6.59
C VAL A 89 4.84 1.31 6.82
N LYS A 90 4.12 1.05 7.92
CA LYS A 90 3.56 -0.29 8.19
C LYS A 90 2.52 -0.69 7.14
N LEU A 91 1.60 0.23 6.82
CA LEU A 91 0.55 -0.02 5.83
C LEU A 91 1.13 -0.31 4.45
N SER A 92 2.09 0.50 3.99
CA SER A 92 2.75 0.31 2.70
C SER A 92 3.60 -0.95 2.65
N SER A 93 4.29 -1.31 3.76
CA SER A 93 5.08 -2.55 3.84
C SER A 93 4.21 -3.80 3.70
N LEU A 94 3.07 -3.84 4.40
CA LEU A 94 2.11 -4.94 4.27
C LEU A 94 1.41 -4.93 2.90
N GLY A 95 1.15 -3.73 2.36
CA GLY A 95 0.68 -3.56 0.99
C GLY A 95 1.67 -4.07 -0.05
N GLY A 96 2.97 -3.86 0.18
CA GLY A 96 4.04 -4.38 -0.67
C GLY A 96 4.10 -5.91 -0.69
N LEU A 97 3.94 -6.55 0.48
CA LEU A 97 3.80 -8.01 0.57
C LEU A 97 2.57 -8.53 -0.20
N TYR A 98 1.48 -7.76 -0.19
CA TYR A 98 0.23 -8.12 -0.87
C TYR A 98 0.32 -8.02 -2.39
N SER A 99 0.87 -6.92 -2.89
CA SER A 99 0.88 -6.57 -4.31
C SER A 99 2.10 -7.05 -5.09
N GLY A 100 3.16 -7.47 -4.37
CA GLY A 100 4.45 -7.83 -4.99
C GLY A 100 5.24 -6.60 -5.45
N THR A 101 6.33 -6.85 -6.16
CA THR A 101 7.30 -5.81 -6.56
C THR A 101 6.68 -4.78 -7.50
N GLU A 102 6.06 -5.22 -8.60
CA GLU A 102 5.44 -4.34 -9.60
C GLU A 102 4.24 -3.59 -9.01
N GLY A 103 3.39 -4.29 -8.26
CA GLY A 103 2.25 -3.68 -7.60
C GLY A 103 2.65 -2.63 -6.57
N SER A 104 3.69 -2.90 -5.78
CA SER A 104 4.20 -1.95 -4.79
C SER A 104 4.74 -0.68 -5.45
N LEU A 105 5.50 -0.81 -6.55
CA LEU A 105 5.96 0.33 -7.34
C LEU A 105 4.79 1.14 -7.90
N THR A 106 3.80 0.50 -8.50
CA THR A 106 2.63 1.15 -9.09
C THR A 106 1.81 1.88 -8.05
N VAL A 107 1.49 1.22 -6.92
CA VAL A 107 0.70 1.80 -5.83
C VAL A 107 1.39 3.01 -5.23
N LEU A 108 2.67 2.88 -4.87
CA LEU A 108 3.37 3.95 -4.16
C LEU A 108 3.75 5.11 -5.09
N SER A 109 4.16 4.85 -6.34
CA SER A 109 4.42 5.93 -7.31
C SER A 109 3.15 6.74 -7.59
N THR A 110 2.02 6.08 -7.80
CA THR A 110 0.71 6.74 -7.97
C THR A 110 0.32 7.52 -6.73
N ALA A 111 0.48 6.93 -5.53
CA ALA A 111 0.17 7.60 -4.27
C ALA A 111 1.02 8.87 -4.07
N PHE A 112 2.31 8.81 -4.32
CA PHE A 112 3.20 9.96 -4.17
C PHE A 112 2.92 11.04 -5.22
N LEU A 113 2.65 10.67 -6.48
CA LEU A 113 2.28 11.62 -7.53
C LEU A 113 0.99 12.36 -7.19
N LEU A 114 -0.05 11.64 -6.76
CA LEU A 114 -1.32 12.25 -6.37
C LEU A 114 -1.17 13.12 -5.12
N CYS A 115 -0.41 12.67 -4.13
CA CYS A 115 -0.12 13.45 -2.93
C CYS A 115 0.63 14.75 -3.28
N ALA A 116 1.65 14.68 -4.15
CA ALA A 116 2.39 15.84 -4.61
C ALA A 116 1.50 16.82 -5.39
N ALA A 117 0.69 16.32 -6.32
CA ALA A 117 -0.26 17.14 -7.07
C ALA A 117 -1.27 17.84 -6.15
N ALA A 118 -1.83 17.12 -5.17
CA ALA A 118 -2.74 17.68 -4.19
C ALA A 118 -2.05 18.74 -3.30
N ALA A 119 -0.80 18.49 -2.89
CA ALA A 119 -0.03 19.45 -2.11
C ALA A 119 0.23 20.74 -2.90
N ILE A 120 0.63 20.65 -4.16
CA ILE A 120 0.85 21.80 -5.05
C ILE A 120 -0.46 22.60 -5.23
N ALA A 121 -1.56 21.91 -5.53
CA ALA A 121 -2.86 22.55 -5.70
C ALA A 121 -3.30 23.29 -4.43
N MET A 122 -3.15 22.67 -3.27
CA MET A 122 -3.50 23.29 -1.99
C MET A 122 -2.60 24.49 -1.65
N MET A 123 -1.29 24.43 -1.95
CA MET A 123 -0.39 25.56 -1.77
C MET A 123 -0.74 26.73 -2.68
N ALA A 124 -1.12 26.47 -3.93
CA ALA A 124 -1.54 27.49 -4.88
C ALA A 124 -2.82 28.20 -4.40
N VAL A 125 -3.81 27.46 -3.88
CA VAL A 125 -5.08 28.03 -3.41
C VAL A 125 -4.92 28.75 -2.07
N ARG A 126 -4.21 28.14 -1.11
CA ARG A 126 -4.14 28.68 0.27
C ARG A 126 -3.02 29.67 0.50
N LYS A 127 -2.09 29.83 -0.46
CA LYS A 127 -0.89 30.69 -0.34
C LYS A 127 -0.10 30.48 0.96
N ARG A 128 -0.19 29.30 1.57
CA ARG A 128 0.51 28.90 2.80
C ARG A 128 1.16 27.54 2.63
N ARG A 129 2.29 27.34 3.30
CA ARG A 129 2.93 26.03 3.37
C ARG A 129 2.01 25.04 4.09
N ILE A 130 1.81 23.86 3.49
CA ILE A 130 1.05 22.77 4.09
C ILE A 130 2.02 22.00 4.98
N GLY A 131 1.65 21.77 6.23
CA GLY A 131 2.50 21.04 7.18
C GLY A 131 2.61 19.55 6.80
N THR A 132 1.64 18.73 7.22
CA THR A 132 1.61 17.29 6.94
C THR A 132 0.33 16.93 6.19
N MET A 133 0.45 16.09 5.16
CA MET A 133 -0.70 15.53 4.44
C MET A 133 -0.88 14.05 4.81
N PRO A 134 -2.12 13.56 4.96
CA PRO A 134 -2.40 12.16 5.14
C PRO A 134 -2.01 11.40 3.86
N LEU A 135 -1.19 10.35 3.96
CA LEU A 135 -0.72 9.57 2.81
C LEU A 135 -1.66 8.38 2.52
N ALA A 136 -2.31 7.82 3.53
CA ALA A 136 -3.14 6.64 3.39
C ALA A 136 -4.28 6.77 2.34
N PRO A 137 -4.99 7.90 2.18
CA PRO A 137 -5.98 8.04 1.12
C PRO A 137 -5.37 7.96 -0.29
N PHE A 138 -4.14 8.42 -0.47
CA PHE A 138 -3.45 8.31 -1.76
C PHE A 138 -2.95 6.88 -2.02
N ILE A 139 -2.54 6.15 -0.97
CA ILE A 139 -2.26 4.70 -1.07
C ILE A 139 -3.53 3.95 -1.48
N LEU A 140 -4.70 4.30 -0.94
CA LEU A 140 -5.97 3.71 -1.36
C LEU A 140 -6.23 3.93 -2.86
N LEU A 141 -6.07 5.15 -3.35
CA LEU A 141 -6.24 5.46 -4.77
C LEU A 141 -5.23 4.70 -5.65
N GLY A 142 -3.97 4.63 -5.22
CA GLY A 142 -2.94 3.84 -5.89
C GLY A 142 -3.29 2.35 -5.93
N THR A 143 -3.83 1.80 -4.85
CA THR A 143 -4.26 0.40 -4.79
C THR A 143 -5.46 0.14 -5.72
N ILE A 144 -6.43 1.04 -5.75
CA ILE A 144 -7.57 0.95 -6.69
C ILE A 144 -7.04 0.98 -8.14
N HIS A 145 -6.15 1.90 -8.45
CA HIS A 145 -5.52 1.99 -9.78
C HIS A 145 -4.83 0.68 -10.16
N PHE A 146 -3.99 0.13 -9.27
CA PHE A 146 -3.30 -1.14 -9.50
C PHE A 146 -4.28 -2.30 -9.75
N LEU A 147 -5.31 -2.43 -8.92
CA LEU A 147 -6.30 -3.50 -9.07
C LEU A 147 -7.14 -3.35 -10.34
N LEU A 148 -7.52 -2.13 -10.71
CA LEU A 148 -8.23 -1.89 -11.97
C LEU A 148 -7.41 -2.35 -13.17
N PHE A 149 -6.11 -2.02 -13.23
CA PHE A 149 -5.24 -2.48 -14.31
C PHE A 149 -4.99 -3.98 -14.28
N ALA A 150 -5.01 -4.62 -13.11
CA ALA A 150 -4.88 -6.07 -12.98
C ALA A 150 -6.11 -6.84 -13.48
N TYR A 151 -7.28 -6.21 -13.53
CA TYR A 151 -8.55 -6.81 -13.95
C TYR A 151 -9.07 -6.30 -15.30
N LEU A 152 -8.54 -5.19 -15.82
CA LEU A 152 -8.83 -4.74 -17.18
C LEU A 152 -7.95 -5.51 -18.15
N PRO A 153 -8.55 -6.14 -19.19
CA PRO A 153 -7.82 -6.89 -20.22
C PRO A 153 -6.93 -5.99 -21.07
#